data_52bb50c1daeb0628a27ded5423690537
#
_entry.id   52bb50c1daeb0628a27ded5423690537
#
_cell.length_a   1.000
_cell.length_b   1.000
_cell.length_c   1.000
_cell.angle_alpha   90.00
_cell.angle_beta   90.00
_cell.angle_gamma   90.00
#
_symmetry.space_group_name_H-M   'P 1'
#
loop_
_entity.id
_entity.type
_entity.pdbx_description
1 polymer ?
#
loop_
_entity_poly.entity_id
_entity_poly.type
_entity_poly.pdbx_seq_one_letter_code
_entity_poly.pdbx_strand_id
1 'polypeptide(L)'
;METIGFIFGGKSAEHEVSVITAMQIISAYTKEECNVLPIFLDKSNNWFVFDAKKVALSDFAREKLDAKIFTPVRLDKGEKCLILQRGKRAEKIKLDACVNLCHGGLGENGQLVGEFEACGIPISSGDSIGLGVAFDKVLSKFLCAADGIPVLPCVWFFKDEWENAPTKIIGELNRMKFPLIVKPARQGSSIGISRVNNATELVSAVRVAFEFDNKVLVEHAIENAREFNCSALGMAGDDVMISDVDEPIKKHQFLSFEDKYIGDVKGVSISKFCDAKDTGGAKGGDLNGGIKGGALSASGGRTYLKDAKLAKKVRELTAQAFRLHGLRGVCRVDFLFDPKRKKLYLNEINTIPGSLAFYFWTRAGMNTIAFVDRLIKIAKTANARKAELKDEYITKLLK
;
A
#
# COMPACT_ATOMS: atom_id res chain seq x y z
N MET A 1 -9.61 26.58 9.40
CA MET A 1 -8.49 25.81 8.86
C MET A 1 -8.83 24.34 9.05
N GLU A 2 -8.80 23.54 7.96
CA GLU A 2 -9.10 22.10 8.04
C GLU A 2 -7.95 21.34 8.69
N THR A 3 -8.27 20.32 9.51
CA THR A 3 -7.27 19.45 10.10
C THR A 3 -7.22 18.14 9.32
N ILE A 4 -6.09 17.90 8.64
CA ILE A 4 -5.84 16.68 7.85
C ILE A 4 -4.88 15.77 8.63
N GLY A 5 -5.39 14.60 9.01
CA GLY A 5 -4.58 13.56 9.64
C GLY A 5 -3.72 12.83 8.61
N PHE A 6 -2.45 12.61 8.91
CA PHE A 6 -1.56 11.75 8.14
C PHE A 6 -1.21 10.55 9.01
N ILE A 7 -1.86 9.40 8.74
CA ILE A 7 -1.75 8.23 9.60
C ILE A 7 -0.78 7.20 9.01
N PHE A 8 0.17 6.72 9.83
CA PHE A 8 1.25 5.87 9.39
C PHE A 8 1.84 5.01 10.53
N GLY A 9 2.72 4.07 10.18
CA GLY A 9 3.28 3.08 11.09
C GLY A 9 2.41 1.84 11.20
N GLY A 10 2.15 1.38 12.42
CA GLY A 10 1.31 0.22 12.74
C GLY A 10 2.07 -1.10 12.80
N LYS A 11 1.40 -2.13 13.30
CA LYS A 11 1.96 -3.49 13.41
C LYS A 11 2.01 -4.15 12.02
N SER A 12 3.13 -3.99 11.35
CA SER A 12 3.37 -4.51 10.00
C SER A 12 4.85 -4.78 9.80
N ALA A 13 5.16 -5.74 8.95
CA ALA A 13 6.53 -5.98 8.48
C ALA A 13 7.07 -4.81 7.64
N GLU A 14 6.20 -3.92 7.18
CA GLU A 14 6.52 -2.71 6.40
C GLU A 14 6.43 -1.42 7.24
N HIS A 15 6.50 -1.55 8.59
CA HIS A 15 6.41 -0.42 9.53
C HIS A 15 7.35 0.73 9.19
N GLU A 16 8.63 0.42 8.98
CA GLU A 16 9.67 1.42 8.67
C GLU A 16 9.43 2.07 7.30
N VAL A 17 8.93 1.32 6.32
CA VAL A 17 8.54 1.85 5.00
C VAL A 17 7.43 2.88 5.15
N SER A 18 6.45 2.59 6.00
CA SER A 18 5.34 3.49 6.33
C SER A 18 5.84 4.79 6.95
N VAL A 19 6.76 4.72 7.93
CA VAL A 19 7.37 5.90 8.57
C VAL A 19 8.10 6.77 7.55
N ILE A 20 8.95 6.16 6.70
CA ILE A 20 9.72 6.88 5.69
C ILE A 20 8.80 7.55 4.67
N THR A 21 7.81 6.82 4.14
CA THR A 21 6.81 7.37 3.21
C THR A 21 6.07 8.56 3.82
N ALA A 22 5.64 8.44 5.08
CA ALA A 22 4.90 9.50 5.76
C ALA A 22 5.74 10.76 5.93
N MET A 23 6.97 10.62 6.42
CA MET A 23 7.83 11.78 6.64
C MET A 23 8.20 12.48 5.32
N GLN A 24 8.36 11.76 4.21
CA GLN A 24 8.54 12.33 2.88
C GLN A 24 7.32 13.15 2.45
N ILE A 25 6.12 12.57 2.55
CA ILE A 25 4.89 13.23 2.10
C ILE A 25 4.55 14.43 2.99
N ILE A 26 4.63 14.28 4.32
CA ILE A 26 4.35 15.36 5.28
C ILE A 26 5.29 16.53 5.08
N SER A 27 6.60 16.28 4.87
CA SER A 27 7.57 17.36 4.64
C SER A 27 7.37 18.09 3.31
N ALA A 28 6.83 17.40 2.30
CA ALA A 28 6.56 17.98 0.98
C ALA A 28 5.15 18.63 0.87
N TYR A 29 4.23 18.30 1.78
CA TYR A 29 2.90 18.88 1.81
C TYR A 29 2.86 20.16 2.67
N THR A 30 3.35 21.25 2.10
CA THR A 30 3.53 22.57 2.77
C THR A 30 2.36 23.51 2.55
N LYS A 31 1.12 23.03 2.66
CA LYS A 31 -0.08 23.84 2.43
C LYS A 31 -0.44 24.64 3.69
N GLU A 32 -0.32 25.97 3.62
CA GLU A 32 -0.57 26.89 4.76
C GLU A 32 -2.03 26.91 5.21
N GLU A 33 -2.97 26.58 4.32
CA GLU A 33 -4.41 26.59 4.56
C GLU A 33 -4.91 25.38 5.36
N CYS A 34 -4.05 24.38 5.60
CA CYS A 34 -4.38 23.16 6.32
C CYS A 34 -3.54 23.01 7.57
N ASN A 35 -4.16 22.48 8.63
CA ASN A 35 -3.45 21.98 9.79
C ASN A 35 -3.07 20.52 9.53
N VAL A 36 -1.79 20.26 9.29
CA VAL A 36 -1.25 18.91 9.10
C VAL A 36 -1.03 18.26 10.45
N LEU A 37 -1.73 17.16 10.72
CA LEU A 37 -1.63 16.40 11.96
C LEU A 37 -1.00 15.02 11.70
N PRO A 38 0.29 14.81 12.01
CA PRO A 38 0.89 13.49 11.95
C PRO A 38 0.32 12.57 13.03
N ILE A 39 -0.13 11.38 12.63
CA ILE A 39 -0.70 10.35 13.52
C ILE A 39 0.13 9.09 13.33
N PHE A 40 0.97 8.80 14.32
CA PHE A 40 1.86 7.64 14.31
C PHE A 40 1.25 6.48 15.10
N LEU A 41 1.28 5.30 14.51
CA LEU A 41 0.96 4.04 15.15
C LEU A 41 2.26 3.28 15.44
N ASP A 42 2.51 2.95 16.70
CA ASP A 42 3.66 2.11 17.05
C ASP A 42 3.46 0.63 16.62
N LYS A 43 4.46 -0.22 16.85
CA LYS A 43 4.39 -1.66 16.53
C LYS A 43 3.39 -2.43 17.40
N SER A 44 2.81 -1.81 18.42
CA SER A 44 1.71 -2.32 19.24
C SER A 44 0.35 -1.71 18.89
N ASN A 45 0.31 -0.90 17.82
CA ASN A 45 -0.86 -0.13 17.38
C ASN A 45 -1.37 0.90 18.38
N ASN A 46 -0.51 1.40 19.28
CA ASN A 46 -0.83 2.60 20.06
C ASN A 46 -0.70 3.83 19.18
N TRP A 47 -1.59 4.78 19.36
CA TRP A 47 -1.68 5.99 18.53
C TRP A 47 -1.04 7.18 19.21
N PHE A 48 -0.26 7.95 18.45
CA PHE A 48 0.42 9.14 18.92
C PHE A 48 0.30 10.27 17.92
N VAL A 49 0.25 11.51 18.42
CA VAL A 49 0.44 12.71 17.61
C VAL A 49 1.71 13.43 18.05
N PHE A 50 2.30 14.19 17.13
CA PHE A 50 3.54 14.92 17.38
C PHE A 50 3.69 16.10 16.41
N ASP A 51 4.62 17.00 16.71
CA ASP A 51 5.02 18.08 15.81
C ASP A 51 6.10 17.58 14.85
N ALA A 52 5.77 17.48 13.55
CA ALA A 52 6.69 16.98 12.52
C ALA A 52 8.02 17.75 12.43
N LYS A 53 8.05 19.03 12.88
CA LYS A 53 9.25 19.86 12.89
C LYS A 53 10.24 19.51 14.01
N LYS A 54 9.79 18.70 15.00
CA LYS A 54 10.55 18.37 16.21
C LYS A 54 11.00 16.90 16.27
N VAL A 55 10.79 16.13 15.22
CA VAL A 55 11.04 14.70 15.20
C VAL A 55 12.12 14.34 14.15
N ALA A 56 12.98 13.39 14.50
CA ALA A 56 13.92 12.77 13.58
C ALA A 56 13.51 11.33 13.27
N LEU A 57 13.93 10.75 12.15
CA LEU A 57 13.63 9.34 11.81
C LEU A 57 14.09 8.36 12.90
N SER A 58 15.21 8.67 13.58
CA SER A 58 15.72 7.87 14.70
C SER A 58 14.80 7.81 15.91
N ASP A 59 13.88 8.79 16.07
CA ASP A 59 12.95 8.81 17.19
C ASP A 59 11.89 7.71 17.08
N PHE A 60 11.54 7.29 15.85
CA PHE A 60 10.61 6.19 15.59
C PHE A 60 11.22 4.79 15.81
N ALA A 61 12.55 4.69 15.80
CA ALA A 61 13.26 3.43 16.00
C ALA A 61 13.53 3.08 17.47
N ARG A 62 13.16 3.98 18.41
CA ARG A 62 13.38 3.78 19.86
C ARG A 62 12.40 2.73 20.39
N GLU A 63 12.88 1.85 21.28
CA GLU A 63 12.02 0.90 21.98
C GLU A 63 10.93 1.59 22.80
N LYS A 64 11.25 2.76 23.38
CA LYS A 64 10.31 3.60 24.11
C LYS A 64 10.30 5.00 23.52
N LEU A 65 9.13 5.41 23.04
CA LEU A 65 8.92 6.74 22.49
C LEU A 65 9.10 7.83 23.57
N ASP A 66 9.72 8.95 23.19
CA ASP A 66 9.88 10.08 24.10
C ASP A 66 8.51 10.80 24.30
N ALA A 67 7.98 10.75 25.52
CA ALA A 67 6.72 11.38 25.89
C ALA A 67 6.73 12.93 25.76
N LYS A 68 7.90 13.56 25.60
CA LYS A 68 8.00 15.00 25.30
C LYS A 68 7.72 15.30 23.82
N ILE A 69 7.90 14.31 22.96
CA ILE A 69 7.70 14.41 21.49
C ILE A 69 6.35 13.81 21.12
N PHE A 70 6.09 12.56 21.56
CA PHE A 70 4.93 11.78 21.18
C PHE A 70 3.84 11.85 22.25
N THR A 71 2.69 12.41 21.89
CA THR A 71 1.53 12.50 22.78
C THR A 71 0.53 11.41 22.44
N PRO A 72 0.15 10.53 23.39
CA PRO A 72 -0.84 9.49 23.15
C PRO A 72 -2.20 10.06 22.78
N VAL A 73 -2.86 9.41 21.78
CA VAL A 73 -4.24 9.73 21.38
C VAL A 73 -5.03 8.45 21.20
N ARG A 74 -6.35 8.57 21.18
CA ARG A 74 -7.26 7.50 20.79
C ARG A 74 -8.34 8.02 19.85
N LEU A 75 -8.79 7.18 18.94
CA LEU A 75 -9.96 7.46 18.11
C LEU A 75 -11.23 7.23 18.95
N ASP A 76 -12.08 8.25 19.03
CA ASP A 76 -13.38 8.18 19.69
C ASP A 76 -14.48 8.10 18.64
N LYS A 77 -15.12 6.93 18.56
CA LYS A 77 -16.15 6.66 17.54
C LYS A 77 -17.43 7.45 17.78
N GLY A 78 -17.84 7.64 19.03
CA GLY A 78 -19.04 8.39 19.37
C GLY A 78 -18.89 9.88 19.07
N GLU A 79 -17.74 10.45 19.39
CA GLU A 79 -17.43 11.87 19.18
C GLU A 79 -16.84 12.16 17.80
N LYS A 80 -16.52 11.13 17.01
CA LYS A 80 -15.95 11.22 15.65
C LYS A 80 -14.69 12.09 15.59
N CYS A 81 -13.81 11.92 16.57
CA CYS A 81 -12.60 12.74 16.73
C CYS A 81 -11.47 11.95 17.38
N LEU A 82 -10.27 12.54 17.40
CA LEU A 82 -9.19 12.06 18.26
C LEU A 82 -9.31 12.69 19.65
N ILE A 83 -9.11 11.89 20.69
CA ILE A 83 -9.01 12.34 22.06
C ILE A 83 -7.55 12.34 22.46
N LEU A 84 -7.02 13.52 22.74
CA LEU A 84 -5.70 13.74 23.30
C LEU A 84 -5.79 13.79 24.81
N GLN A 85 -5.09 12.88 25.50
CA GLN A 85 -5.09 12.85 26.96
C GLN A 85 -3.86 13.60 27.51
N ARG A 86 -4.07 14.77 28.10
CA ARG A 86 -3.02 15.53 28.80
C ARG A 86 -3.32 15.57 30.31
N GLY A 87 -2.78 14.59 31.05
CA GLY A 87 -3.07 14.44 32.48
C GLY A 87 -4.57 14.21 32.74
N LYS A 88 -5.22 15.10 33.50
CA LYS A 88 -6.67 15.02 33.79
C LYS A 88 -7.55 15.70 32.74
N ARG A 89 -6.97 16.39 31.75
CA ARG A 89 -7.71 17.08 30.67
C ARG A 89 -7.71 16.22 29.39
N ALA A 90 -8.89 16.13 28.77
CA ALA A 90 -9.06 15.54 27.46
C ALA A 90 -9.31 16.67 26.46
N GLU A 91 -8.54 16.68 25.38
CA GLU A 91 -8.71 17.61 24.27
C GLU A 91 -9.24 16.86 23.07
N LYS A 92 -10.28 17.38 22.42
CA LYS A 92 -10.86 16.79 21.21
C LYS A 92 -10.22 17.43 19.97
N ILE A 93 -9.71 16.60 19.08
CA ILE A 93 -9.18 17.04 17.78
C ILE A 93 -10.08 16.48 16.69
N LYS A 94 -10.85 17.35 16.06
CA LYS A 94 -11.67 16.99 14.91
C LYS A 94 -10.77 16.78 13.69
N LEU A 95 -11.01 15.68 12.96
CA LEU A 95 -10.36 15.40 11.68
C LEU A 95 -11.35 15.66 10.54
N ASP A 96 -10.96 16.50 9.59
CA ASP A 96 -11.79 16.77 8.40
C ASP A 96 -11.52 15.75 7.28
N ALA A 97 -10.34 15.16 7.25
CA ALA A 97 -9.98 13.98 6.47
C ALA A 97 -8.68 13.36 6.98
N CYS A 98 -8.41 12.11 6.55
CA CYS A 98 -7.15 11.43 6.80
C CYS A 98 -6.51 10.91 5.52
N VAL A 99 -5.19 10.98 5.45
CA VAL A 99 -4.37 10.33 4.43
C VAL A 99 -3.76 9.07 5.05
N ASN A 100 -4.11 7.91 4.50
CA ASN A 100 -3.57 6.62 4.94
C ASN A 100 -2.21 6.36 4.30
N LEU A 101 -1.19 6.23 5.12
CA LEU A 101 0.21 5.95 4.75
C LEU A 101 0.72 4.68 5.45
N CYS A 102 -0.17 3.90 6.07
CA CYS A 102 0.18 2.63 6.72
C CYS A 102 0.41 1.55 5.67
N HIS A 103 1.66 1.12 5.51
CA HIS A 103 2.01 0.02 4.60
C HIS A 103 1.86 -1.34 5.26
N GLY A 104 1.27 -2.28 4.52
CA GLY A 104 1.02 -3.64 4.97
C GLY A 104 0.00 -3.74 6.12
N GLY A 105 -0.27 -4.95 6.58
CA GLY A 105 -1.09 -5.22 7.75
C GLY A 105 -2.42 -4.46 7.77
N LEU A 106 -2.70 -3.81 8.91
CA LEU A 106 -3.96 -3.08 9.14
C LEU A 106 -4.20 -1.91 8.17
N GLY A 107 -3.14 -1.34 7.60
CA GLY A 107 -3.25 -0.22 6.65
C GLY A 107 -3.84 -0.62 5.31
N GLU A 108 -3.57 -1.86 4.87
CA GLU A 108 -3.95 -2.37 3.55
C GLU A 108 -5.07 -3.40 3.57
N ASN A 109 -5.32 -4.07 4.71
CA ASN A 109 -6.32 -5.14 4.82
C ASN A 109 -7.74 -4.64 5.13
N GLY A 110 -7.96 -3.32 5.18
CA GLY A 110 -9.25 -2.70 5.46
C GLY A 110 -9.55 -2.46 6.93
N GLN A 111 -8.78 -2.99 7.89
CA GLN A 111 -9.06 -2.84 9.32
C GLN A 111 -9.02 -1.38 9.78
N LEU A 112 -7.93 -0.66 9.48
CA LEU A 112 -7.80 0.76 9.83
C LEU A 112 -8.91 1.60 9.18
N VAL A 113 -9.16 1.37 7.91
CA VAL A 113 -10.20 2.10 7.15
C VAL A 113 -11.58 1.84 7.74
N GLY A 114 -11.88 0.61 8.16
CA GLY A 114 -13.14 0.27 8.81
C GLY A 114 -13.37 1.05 10.11
N GLU A 115 -12.32 1.36 10.88
CA GLU A 115 -12.44 2.22 12.07
C GLU A 115 -12.84 3.65 11.70
N PHE A 116 -12.22 4.23 10.66
CA PHE A 116 -12.55 5.57 10.16
C PHE A 116 -13.94 5.62 9.52
N GLU A 117 -14.32 4.60 8.78
CA GLU A 117 -15.66 4.46 8.19
C GLU A 117 -16.75 4.40 9.25
N ALA A 118 -16.52 3.65 10.34
CA ALA A 118 -17.44 3.57 11.47
C ALA A 118 -17.60 4.92 12.20
N CYS A 119 -16.57 5.78 12.14
CA CYS A 119 -16.62 7.15 12.68
C CYS A 119 -17.23 8.14 11.69
N GLY A 120 -17.42 7.79 10.42
CA GLY A 120 -17.77 8.75 9.37
C GLY A 120 -16.67 9.78 9.09
N ILE A 121 -15.40 9.46 9.37
CA ILE A 121 -14.25 10.31 9.08
C ILE A 121 -13.69 9.93 7.70
N PRO A 122 -13.57 10.88 6.75
CA PRO A 122 -13.03 10.60 5.43
C PRO A 122 -11.59 10.10 5.47
N ILE A 123 -11.27 9.00 4.75
CA ILE A 123 -9.91 8.46 4.63
C ILE A 123 -9.56 8.13 3.17
N SER A 124 -8.31 8.38 2.77
CA SER A 124 -7.86 8.45 1.38
C SER A 124 -7.70 7.12 0.64
N SER A 125 -7.86 6.00 1.31
CA SER A 125 -7.74 4.66 0.72
C SER A 125 -9.10 4.06 0.37
N GLY A 126 -9.11 2.89 -0.26
CA GLY A 126 -10.30 2.12 -0.60
C GLY A 126 -11.22 1.87 0.59
N ASP A 127 -12.44 1.39 0.38
CA ASP A 127 -13.26 0.92 1.49
C ASP A 127 -12.70 -0.37 2.10
N SER A 128 -13.20 -0.72 3.29
CA SER A 128 -12.70 -1.87 4.05
C SER A 128 -12.85 -3.20 3.30
N ILE A 129 -13.90 -3.36 2.49
CA ILE A 129 -14.17 -4.58 1.72
C ILE A 129 -13.20 -4.67 0.54
N GLY A 130 -13.10 -3.60 -0.27
CA GLY A 130 -12.25 -3.56 -1.44
C GLY A 130 -10.77 -3.75 -1.09
N LEU A 131 -10.33 -3.11 0.00
CA LEU A 131 -8.96 -3.29 0.52
C LEU A 131 -8.72 -4.73 0.98
N GLY A 132 -9.61 -5.32 1.76
CA GLY A 132 -9.47 -6.69 2.25
C GLY A 132 -9.38 -7.72 1.12
N VAL A 133 -10.18 -7.56 0.08
CA VAL A 133 -10.14 -8.44 -1.11
C VAL A 133 -8.87 -8.22 -1.93
N ALA A 134 -8.46 -6.97 -2.14
CA ALA A 134 -7.25 -6.66 -2.90
C ALA A 134 -5.98 -7.15 -2.20
N PHE A 135 -5.93 -7.08 -0.86
CA PHE A 135 -4.79 -7.50 -0.05
C PHE A 135 -4.60 -9.02 -0.03
N ASP A 136 -5.68 -9.81 -0.03
CA ASP A 136 -5.62 -11.27 -0.10
C ASP A 136 -5.40 -11.72 -1.55
N LYS A 137 -4.18 -12.14 -1.87
CA LYS A 137 -3.78 -12.55 -3.24
C LYS A 137 -4.67 -13.65 -3.83
N VAL A 138 -5.23 -14.53 -2.99
CA VAL A 138 -6.11 -15.61 -3.43
C VAL A 138 -7.47 -15.05 -3.82
N LEU A 139 -8.09 -14.23 -2.95
CA LEU A 139 -9.39 -13.61 -3.23
C LEU A 139 -9.30 -12.68 -4.44
N SER A 140 -8.26 -11.84 -4.49
CA SER A 140 -8.02 -10.95 -5.62
C SER A 140 -7.86 -11.71 -6.94
N LYS A 141 -7.11 -12.83 -6.96
CA LYS A 141 -6.96 -13.67 -8.16
C LYS A 141 -8.28 -14.31 -8.59
N PHE A 142 -9.08 -14.83 -7.66
CA PHE A 142 -10.39 -15.40 -8.01
C PHE A 142 -11.33 -14.35 -8.56
N LEU A 143 -11.39 -13.19 -7.94
CA LEU A 143 -12.22 -12.08 -8.42
C LEU A 143 -11.78 -11.62 -9.81
N CYS A 144 -10.47 -11.44 -10.02
CA CYS A 144 -9.90 -11.08 -11.32
C CYS A 144 -10.20 -12.12 -12.40
N ALA A 145 -10.02 -13.41 -12.09
CA ALA A 145 -10.31 -14.48 -13.04
C ALA A 145 -11.77 -14.55 -13.44
N ALA A 146 -12.70 -14.32 -12.50
CA ALA A 146 -14.13 -14.30 -12.76
C ALA A 146 -14.54 -13.16 -13.72
N ASP A 147 -13.83 -12.03 -13.71
CA ASP A 147 -14.04 -10.88 -14.61
C ASP A 147 -13.14 -10.91 -15.86
N GLY A 148 -12.50 -12.05 -16.14
CA GLY A 148 -11.66 -12.25 -17.34
C GLY A 148 -10.30 -11.57 -17.33
N ILE A 149 -9.84 -11.05 -16.17
CA ILE A 149 -8.47 -10.55 -16.00
C ILE A 149 -7.54 -11.76 -15.87
N PRO A 150 -6.53 -11.90 -16.76
CA PRO A 150 -5.63 -13.05 -16.69
C PRO A 150 -4.81 -13.03 -15.39
N VAL A 151 -4.83 -14.15 -14.65
CA VAL A 151 -4.02 -14.41 -13.46
C VAL A 151 -3.31 -15.76 -13.59
N LEU A 152 -2.21 -15.95 -12.88
CA LEU A 152 -1.60 -17.28 -12.78
C LEU A 152 -2.49 -18.19 -11.93
N PRO A 153 -2.81 -19.41 -12.40
CA PRO A 153 -3.47 -20.41 -11.59
C PRO A 153 -2.63 -20.72 -10.34
N CYS A 154 -3.29 -20.91 -9.22
CA CYS A 154 -2.64 -21.21 -7.95
C CYS A 154 -3.35 -22.34 -7.20
N VAL A 155 -2.60 -23.09 -6.41
CA VAL A 155 -3.10 -23.92 -5.32
C VAL A 155 -2.93 -23.12 -4.02
N TRP A 156 -3.92 -23.15 -3.16
CA TRP A 156 -3.87 -22.43 -1.89
C TRP A 156 -4.46 -23.28 -0.77
N PHE A 157 -4.02 -23.06 0.45
CA PHE A 157 -4.46 -23.80 1.62
C PHE A 157 -4.16 -23.02 2.91
N PHE A 158 -4.91 -23.34 3.96
CA PHE A 158 -4.65 -22.83 5.29
C PHE A 158 -3.63 -23.72 6.03
N LYS A 159 -3.03 -23.16 7.09
CA LYS A 159 -2.06 -23.84 7.93
C LYS A 159 -2.62 -25.14 8.51
N ASP A 160 -3.83 -25.09 9.06
CA ASP A 160 -4.49 -26.25 9.66
C ASP A 160 -4.75 -27.36 8.62
N GLU A 161 -5.09 -27.02 7.38
CA GLU A 161 -5.27 -28.00 6.30
C GLU A 161 -3.92 -28.66 5.94
N TRP A 162 -2.84 -27.88 5.90
CA TRP A 162 -1.50 -28.40 5.69
C TRP A 162 -1.06 -29.33 6.81
N GLU A 163 -1.31 -28.99 8.06
CA GLU A 163 -0.93 -29.78 9.23
C GLU A 163 -1.75 -31.09 9.33
N ASN A 164 -3.03 -31.05 9.01
CA ASN A 164 -3.94 -32.19 9.10
C ASN A 164 -3.91 -33.14 7.89
N ALA A 165 -3.64 -32.63 6.69
CA ALA A 165 -3.66 -33.41 5.46
C ALA A 165 -2.52 -33.08 4.49
N PRO A 166 -1.25 -33.07 4.92
CA PRO A 166 -0.12 -32.66 4.10
C PRO A 166 0.02 -33.48 2.81
N THR A 167 -0.21 -34.77 2.89
CA THR A 167 -0.08 -35.69 1.73
C THR A 167 -1.03 -35.35 0.61
N LYS A 168 -2.27 -34.93 0.92
CA LYS A 168 -3.27 -34.52 -0.08
C LYS A 168 -2.78 -33.25 -0.80
N ILE A 169 -2.37 -32.24 -0.04
CA ILE A 169 -1.91 -30.95 -0.58
C ILE A 169 -0.63 -31.14 -1.41
N ILE A 170 0.34 -31.92 -0.90
CA ILE A 170 1.56 -32.26 -1.64
C ILE A 170 1.21 -32.99 -2.94
N GLY A 171 0.22 -33.88 -2.92
CA GLY A 171 -0.27 -34.57 -4.12
C GLY A 171 -0.84 -33.62 -5.16
N GLU A 172 -1.55 -32.58 -4.76
CA GLU A 172 -2.03 -31.51 -5.66
C GLU A 172 -0.88 -30.67 -6.20
N LEU A 173 0.06 -30.27 -5.34
CA LEU A 173 1.22 -29.47 -5.71
C LEU A 173 2.19 -30.22 -6.64
N ASN A 174 2.34 -31.52 -6.47
CA ASN A 174 3.17 -32.35 -7.36
C ASN A 174 2.63 -32.48 -8.78
N ARG A 175 1.35 -32.17 -9.03
CA ARG A 175 0.79 -32.05 -10.38
C ARG A 175 1.22 -30.77 -11.06
N MET A 176 1.69 -29.79 -10.30
CA MET A 176 2.27 -28.55 -10.84
C MET A 176 3.72 -28.82 -11.25
N LYS A 177 4.12 -28.22 -12.38
CA LYS A 177 5.50 -28.33 -12.87
C LYS A 177 6.39 -27.31 -12.18
N PHE A 178 7.51 -27.75 -11.62
CA PHE A 178 8.54 -26.84 -11.11
C PHE A 178 9.20 -26.04 -12.26
N PRO A 179 9.74 -24.83 -11.98
CA PRO A 179 9.81 -24.20 -10.66
C PRO A 179 8.47 -23.56 -10.24
N LEU A 180 8.26 -23.50 -8.90
CA LEU A 180 7.08 -22.89 -8.29
C LEU A 180 7.48 -21.70 -7.44
N ILE A 181 6.50 -20.83 -7.18
CA ILE A 181 6.60 -19.72 -6.21
C ILE A 181 5.62 -20.01 -5.06
N VAL A 182 6.14 -20.03 -3.85
CA VAL A 182 5.37 -20.13 -2.61
C VAL A 182 5.27 -18.72 -1.99
N LYS A 183 4.06 -18.31 -1.59
CA LYS A 183 3.80 -16.95 -1.06
C LYS A 183 2.84 -17.02 0.11
N PRO A 184 3.04 -16.23 1.18
CA PRO A 184 1.95 -15.85 2.09
C PRO A 184 0.86 -15.12 1.30
N ALA A 185 -0.42 -15.39 1.59
CA ALA A 185 -1.52 -14.79 0.82
C ALA A 185 -1.66 -13.29 1.09
N ARG A 186 -1.37 -12.83 2.32
CA ARG A 186 -1.64 -11.48 2.82
C ARG A 186 -0.37 -10.79 3.33
N GLN A 187 0.68 -10.80 2.49
CA GLN A 187 1.95 -10.10 2.77
C GLN A 187 2.42 -9.33 1.53
N GLY A 188 3.07 -8.18 1.78
CA GLY A 188 3.71 -7.35 0.79
C GLY A 188 5.22 -7.53 0.72
N SER A 189 5.90 -6.67 -0.03
CA SER A 189 7.36 -6.49 -0.08
C SER A 189 8.20 -7.76 -0.28
N SER A 190 7.64 -8.79 -0.91
CA SER A 190 8.28 -10.10 -1.13
C SER A 190 8.63 -10.87 0.16
N ILE A 191 8.04 -10.51 1.30
CA ILE A 191 8.28 -11.17 2.59
C ILE A 191 7.67 -12.58 2.57
N GLY A 192 8.47 -13.57 2.96
CA GLY A 192 8.06 -14.98 3.00
C GLY A 192 7.85 -15.63 1.62
N ILE A 193 8.23 -14.96 0.51
CA ILE A 193 8.16 -15.51 -0.84
C ILE A 193 9.40 -16.36 -1.12
N SER A 194 9.19 -17.57 -1.63
CA SER A 194 10.26 -18.48 -2.03
C SER A 194 10.03 -19.06 -3.42
N ARG A 195 11.09 -19.12 -4.23
CA ARG A 195 11.11 -19.92 -5.46
C ARG A 195 11.66 -21.28 -5.15
N VAL A 196 10.98 -22.31 -5.61
CA VAL A 196 11.33 -23.72 -5.32
C VAL A 196 11.43 -24.52 -6.62
N ASN A 197 12.41 -25.43 -6.67
CA ASN A 197 12.74 -26.21 -7.85
C ASN A 197 12.40 -27.69 -7.69
N ASN A 198 12.06 -28.12 -6.47
CA ASN A 198 11.73 -29.50 -6.15
C ASN A 198 10.83 -29.59 -4.91
N ALA A 199 10.33 -30.79 -4.62
CA ALA A 199 9.40 -31.06 -3.51
C ALA A 199 10.01 -30.81 -2.12
N THR A 200 11.32 -31.04 -1.94
CA THR A 200 11.99 -30.80 -0.65
C THR A 200 12.04 -29.31 -0.33
N GLU A 201 12.43 -28.49 -1.32
CA GLU A 201 12.41 -27.03 -1.20
C GLU A 201 11.00 -26.50 -0.95
N LEU A 202 9.98 -27.10 -1.60
CA LEU A 202 8.58 -26.73 -1.44
C LEU A 202 8.10 -26.81 0.02
N VAL A 203 8.39 -27.94 0.69
CA VAL A 203 7.98 -28.14 2.10
C VAL A 203 8.63 -27.10 3.01
N SER A 204 9.90 -26.78 2.79
CA SER A 204 10.62 -25.76 3.56
C SER A 204 10.05 -24.36 3.30
N ALA A 205 9.77 -24.03 2.05
CA ALA A 205 9.20 -22.75 1.66
C ALA A 205 7.78 -22.53 2.23
N VAL A 206 6.95 -23.57 2.28
CA VAL A 206 5.62 -23.52 2.89
C VAL A 206 5.72 -23.21 4.38
N ARG A 207 6.67 -23.80 5.10
CA ARG A 207 6.90 -23.51 6.52
C ARG A 207 7.30 -22.05 6.74
N VAL A 208 8.23 -21.54 5.93
CA VAL A 208 8.62 -20.12 5.97
C VAL A 208 7.42 -19.21 5.70
N ALA A 209 6.60 -19.50 4.70
CA ALA A 209 5.43 -18.69 4.39
C ALA A 209 4.41 -18.66 5.55
N PHE A 210 4.26 -19.77 6.30
CA PHE A 210 3.40 -19.84 7.49
C PHE A 210 3.93 -19.07 8.71
N GLU A 211 5.15 -18.58 8.70
CA GLU A 211 5.64 -17.66 9.74
C GLU A 211 4.98 -16.28 9.60
N PHE A 212 4.50 -15.93 8.38
CA PHE A 212 3.98 -14.60 8.04
C PHE A 212 2.47 -14.57 7.82
N ASP A 213 1.84 -15.71 7.48
CA ASP A 213 0.40 -15.80 7.25
C ASP A 213 -0.09 -17.22 7.51
N ASN A 214 -1.32 -17.37 7.98
CA ASN A 214 -1.97 -18.69 8.13
C ASN A 214 -2.55 -19.22 6.81
N LYS A 215 -2.43 -18.49 5.70
CA LYS A 215 -2.90 -18.84 4.35
C LYS A 215 -1.76 -18.69 3.35
N VAL A 216 -1.49 -19.73 2.61
CA VAL A 216 -0.41 -19.79 1.62
C VAL A 216 -0.97 -20.10 0.24
N LEU A 217 -0.36 -19.50 -0.77
CA LEU A 217 -0.61 -19.85 -2.18
C LEU A 217 0.68 -20.29 -2.87
N VAL A 218 0.53 -21.20 -3.82
CA VAL A 218 1.62 -21.73 -4.67
C VAL A 218 1.20 -21.57 -6.13
N GLU A 219 2.08 -21.00 -6.93
CA GLU A 219 1.85 -20.77 -8.36
C GLU A 219 3.08 -21.09 -9.20
N HIS A 220 2.93 -21.20 -10.52
CA HIS A 220 4.08 -21.41 -11.40
C HIS A 220 5.03 -20.22 -11.40
N ALA A 221 6.33 -20.47 -11.34
CA ALA A 221 7.34 -19.47 -11.62
C ALA A 221 7.47 -19.27 -13.14
N ILE A 222 7.28 -18.05 -13.60
CA ILE A 222 7.54 -17.69 -15.00
C ILE A 222 9.05 -17.48 -15.18
N GLU A 223 9.66 -18.23 -16.07
CA GLU A 223 11.07 -18.04 -16.40
C GLU A 223 11.26 -16.73 -17.19
N ASN A 224 12.26 -15.94 -16.78
CA ASN A 224 12.57 -14.64 -17.38
C ASN A 224 11.35 -13.70 -17.46
N ALA A 225 10.48 -13.76 -16.45
CA ALA A 225 9.32 -12.88 -16.38
C ALA A 225 9.74 -11.42 -16.43
N ARG A 226 9.10 -10.63 -17.29
CA ARG A 226 9.13 -9.17 -17.24
C ARG A 226 8.05 -8.70 -16.29
N GLU A 227 8.36 -7.72 -15.48
CA GLU A 227 7.42 -7.12 -14.54
C GLU A 227 6.98 -5.76 -15.05
N PHE A 228 5.68 -5.47 -14.98
CA PHE A 228 5.13 -4.18 -15.34
C PHE A 228 4.32 -3.64 -14.19
N ASN A 229 4.51 -2.37 -13.88
CA ASN A 229 3.77 -1.67 -12.84
C ASN A 229 2.95 -0.54 -13.46
N CYS A 230 1.71 -0.40 -13.02
CA CYS A 230 0.83 0.67 -13.46
C CYS A 230 -0.01 1.16 -12.28
N SER A 231 -0.14 2.48 -12.13
CA SER A 231 -0.89 3.08 -11.04
C SER A 231 -2.24 3.59 -11.50
N ALA A 232 -3.24 3.49 -10.62
CA ALA A 232 -4.54 4.13 -10.79
C ALA A 232 -4.77 5.13 -9.65
N LEU A 233 -5.40 6.27 -9.94
CA LEU A 233 -5.74 7.33 -8.98
C LEU A 233 -7.14 7.84 -9.27
N GLY A 234 -8.08 7.63 -8.35
CA GLY A 234 -9.46 8.03 -8.53
C GLY A 234 -10.41 7.32 -7.58
N MET A 235 -11.63 7.08 -8.02
CA MET A 235 -12.65 6.32 -7.30
C MET A 235 -13.39 5.41 -8.28
N ALA A 236 -13.56 4.13 -7.94
CA ALA A 236 -14.32 3.19 -8.75
C ALA A 236 -15.75 3.72 -8.99
N GLY A 237 -16.21 3.65 -10.25
CA GLY A 237 -17.49 4.22 -10.67
C GLY A 237 -17.47 5.71 -10.98
N ASP A 238 -16.29 6.34 -10.92
CA ASP A 238 -16.07 7.75 -11.25
C ASP A 238 -14.85 7.90 -12.19
N ASP A 239 -14.35 9.12 -12.38
CA ASP A 239 -13.14 9.38 -13.18
C ASP A 239 -11.89 8.82 -12.49
N VAL A 240 -11.20 7.90 -13.19
CA VAL A 240 -9.99 7.23 -12.73
C VAL A 240 -8.84 7.53 -13.69
N MET A 241 -7.82 8.18 -13.20
CA MET A 241 -6.57 8.38 -13.93
C MET A 241 -5.74 7.10 -13.90
N ILE A 242 -5.20 6.71 -15.05
CA ILE A 242 -4.29 5.57 -15.19
C ILE A 242 -2.93 6.09 -15.67
N SER A 243 -1.89 5.74 -14.95
CA SER A 243 -0.51 6.17 -15.24
C SER A 243 0.05 5.53 -16.50
N ASP A 244 1.22 5.98 -16.90
CA ASP A 244 2.09 5.21 -17.78
C ASP A 244 2.53 3.90 -17.11
N VAL A 245 3.07 3.01 -17.92
CA VAL A 245 3.52 1.68 -17.47
C VAL A 245 5.02 1.69 -17.27
N ASP A 246 5.46 1.36 -16.06
CA ASP A 246 6.87 1.15 -15.74
C ASP A 246 7.26 -0.31 -15.89
N GLU A 247 8.50 -0.51 -16.32
CA GLU A 247 9.21 -1.79 -16.25
C GLU A 247 10.42 -1.61 -15.31
N PRO A 248 10.37 -2.19 -14.08
CA PRO A 248 11.50 -2.14 -13.16
C PRO A 248 12.71 -2.89 -13.74
N ILE A 249 13.88 -2.27 -13.69
CA ILE A 249 15.14 -2.94 -14.07
C ILE A 249 15.59 -3.81 -12.91
N LYS A 250 15.50 -5.12 -13.07
CA LYS A 250 15.91 -6.09 -12.06
C LYS A 250 17.43 -6.24 -12.07
N LYS A 251 18.07 -6.07 -10.91
CA LYS A 251 19.49 -6.43 -10.70
C LYS A 251 19.64 -7.93 -10.41
N HIS A 252 18.60 -8.56 -9.81
CA HIS A 252 18.54 -9.99 -9.47
C HIS A 252 17.20 -10.59 -9.93
N GLN A 253 17.07 -11.92 -9.97
CA GLN A 253 15.84 -12.60 -10.42
C GLN A 253 14.60 -12.26 -9.59
N PHE A 254 14.79 -11.86 -8.32
CA PHE A 254 13.76 -11.32 -7.43
C PHE A 254 14.32 -10.08 -6.73
N LEU A 255 13.51 -9.02 -6.64
CA LEU A 255 13.82 -7.87 -5.78
C LEU A 255 13.49 -8.28 -4.34
N SER A 256 14.52 -8.48 -3.50
CA SER A 256 14.35 -8.71 -2.06
C SER A 256 13.84 -7.44 -1.37
N PHE A 257 13.39 -7.57 -0.12
CA PHE A 257 13.05 -6.42 0.72
C PHE A 257 14.23 -5.44 0.84
N GLU A 258 15.45 -5.99 1.00
CA GLU A 258 16.69 -5.24 1.08
C GLU A 258 17.00 -4.50 -0.21
N ASP A 259 16.80 -5.12 -1.39
CA ASP A 259 16.95 -4.48 -2.69
C ASP A 259 15.96 -3.34 -2.91
N LYS A 260 14.75 -3.46 -2.34
CA LYS A 260 13.69 -2.46 -2.48
C LYS A 260 13.89 -1.24 -1.58
N TYR A 261 14.44 -1.42 -0.36
CA TYR A 261 14.36 -0.41 0.69
C TYR A 261 15.70 -0.07 1.39
N ILE A 262 16.72 -0.92 1.37
CA ILE A 262 17.95 -0.72 2.16
C ILE A 262 19.11 -0.13 1.35
N GLY A 263 19.03 -0.11 0.03
CA GLY A 263 20.14 0.23 -0.86
C GLY A 263 20.84 1.58 -0.60
N ASP A 264 20.20 2.57 0.07
CA ASP A 264 20.71 3.95 0.19
C ASP A 264 20.44 4.67 1.52
N VAL A 265 20.08 3.98 2.61
CA VAL A 265 19.62 4.66 3.86
C VAL A 265 20.75 5.04 4.83
N LYS A 266 22.01 4.81 4.54
CA LYS A 266 23.11 5.23 5.42
C LYS A 266 23.28 6.76 5.40
N GLY A 267 22.72 7.44 6.41
CA GLY A 267 23.11 8.81 6.80
C GLY A 267 22.23 9.96 6.33
N VAL A 268 20.93 9.79 6.08
CA VAL A 268 20.04 10.89 5.68
C VAL A 268 19.34 11.49 6.90
N SER A 269 19.64 12.78 7.20
CA SER A 269 18.91 13.61 8.16
C SER A 269 17.66 14.22 7.49
N ILE A 270 16.53 14.29 8.20
CA ILE A 270 15.30 14.96 7.73
C ILE A 270 15.54 16.41 7.34
N SER A 271 16.48 17.11 7.99
CA SER A 271 16.83 18.48 7.64
C SER A 271 17.25 18.67 6.19
N LYS A 272 17.84 17.65 5.55
CA LYS A 272 18.18 17.70 4.13
C LYS A 272 16.99 17.55 3.18
N PHE A 273 15.84 17.05 3.66
CA PHE A 273 14.59 17.01 2.88
C PHE A 273 13.83 18.33 2.94
N CYS A 274 14.05 19.14 3.98
CA CYS A 274 13.36 20.43 4.14
C CYS A 274 14.05 21.58 3.38
N ASP A 275 15.32 21.44 2.97
CA ASP A 275 16.10 22.50 2.32
C ASP A 275 15.95 22.57 0.79
N ALA A 276 15.16 21.67 0.18
CA ALA A 276 14.79 21.80 -1.23
C ALA A 276 13.71 22.90 -1.38
N LYS A 277 14.10 24.16 -1.21
CA LYS A 277 13.31 25.29 -1.67
C LYS A 277 13.09 25.14 -3.16
N ASP A 278 11.83 25.11 -3.54
CA ASP A 278 11.34 25.18 -4.91
C ASP A 278 11.84 26.48 -5.55
N THR A 279 13.02 26.42 -6.17
CA THR A 279 13.50 27.53 -7.02
C THR A 279 12.79 27.38 -8.35
N GLY A 280 11.73 28.14 -8.49
CA GLY A 280 11.03 28.31 -9.76
C GLY A 280 11.99 28.68 -10.89
N GLY A 281 11.87 27.97 -12.00
CA GLY A 281 12.46 28.33 -13.28
C GLY A 281 13.72 27.55 -13.65
N ALA A 282 13.58 26.33 -14.13
CA ALA A 282 14.60 25.63 -14.91
C ALA A 282 14.12 25.37 -16.33
N LYS A 283 14.73 26.08 -17.27
CA LYS A 283 14.74 25.76 -18.70
C LYS A 283 15.27 24.33 -18.89
N GLY A 284 14.64 23.59 -19.83
CA GLY A 284 14.89 22.20 -20.16
C GLY A 284 16.37 21.74 -20.06
N GLY A 285 16.66 20.91 -19.13
CA GLY A 285 17.92 20.24 -18.92
C GLY A 285 17.80 19.26 -17.79
N ASP A 286 17.95 17.98 -18.10
CA ASP A 286 18.15 16.83 -17.22
C ASP A 286 17.42 16.82 -15.86
N LEU A 287 16.20 16.31 -15.85
CA LEU A 287 15.44 15.97 -14.63
C LEU A 287 16.04 14.77 -13.84
N ASN A 288 17.29 14.39 -14.10
CA ASN A 288 18.03 13.39 -13.33
C ASN A 288 18.71 13.96 -12.04
N GLY A 289 18.54 15.25 -11.76
CA GLY A 289 19.18 15.95 -10.64
C GLY A 289 18.32 16.17 -9.39
N GLY A 290 17.08 15.76 -9.37
CA GLY A 290 16.16 15.94 -8.25
C GLY A 290 16.12 14.73 -7.32
N ILE A 291 16.61 14.91 -6.09
CA ILE A 291 16.55 13.96 -4.97
C ILE A 291 17.53 12.78 -5.12
N LYS A 292 18.83 13.06 -5.09
CA LYS A 292 19.82 12.11 -4.59
C LYS A 292 19.59 11.92 -3.09
N GLY A 293 18.75 10.96 -2.70
CA GLY A 293 18.44 10.68 -1.29
C GLY A 293 17.02 10.20 -1.02
N GLY A 294 16.20 10.02 -2.03
CA GLY A 294 14.89 9.39 -1.88
C GLY A 294 15.02 7.88 -1.79
N ALA A 295 15.11 7.36 -0.60
CA ALA A 295 15.30 5.94 -0.28
C ALA A 295 14.12 5.03 -0.65
N LEU A 296 13.34 5.36 -1.65
CA LEU A 296 12.25 4.52 -2.16
C LEU A 296 12.19 4.47 -3.70
N SER A 297 13.24 4.95 -4.39
CA SER A 297 13.49 4.38 -5.70
C SER A 297 14.02 2.97 -5.44
N ALA A 298 13.28 1.94 -5.83
CA ALA A 298 13.88 0.63 -6.00
C ALA A 298 15.28 0.84 -6.60
N SER A 299 16.33 0.30 -5.99
CA SER A 299 17.74 0.49 -6.39
C SER A 299 18.07 0.00 -7.81
N GLY A 300 17.07 -0.45 -8.57
CA GLY A 300 17.05 -0.64 -10.00
C GLY A 300 16.39 0.55 -10.69
N GLY A 301 16.99 1.07 -11.74
CA GLY A 301 16.37 2.05 -12.62
C GLY A 301 14.99 1.56 -13.08
N ARG A 302 14.15 2.47 -13.55
CA ARG A 302 12.85 2.17 -14.14
C ARG A 302 12.85 2.65 -15.58
N THR A 303 12.30 1.88 -16.47
CA THR A 303 12.10 2.29 -17.86
C THR A 303 10.62 2.26 -18.21
N TYR A 304 10.21 3.13 -19.15
CA TYR A 304 8.87 3.04 -19.71
C TYR A 304 8.74 1.83 -20.60
N LEU A 305 7.61 1.15 -20.53
CA LEU A 305 7.27 0.10 -21.47
C LEU A 305 7.09 0.70 -22.88
N LYS A 306 8.04 0.40 -23.78
CA LYS A 306 8.05 0.95 -25.15
C LYS A 306 7.01 0.30 -26.06
N ASP A 307 6.58 -0.93 -25.78
CA ASP A 307 5.53 -1.62 -26.54
C ASP A 307 4.17 -0.97 -26.26
N ALA A 308 3.72 -0.10 -27.15
CA ALA A 308 2.48 0.66 -26.99
C ALA A 308 1.22 -0.23 -26.89
N LYS A 309 1.19 -1.38 -27.59
CA LYS A 309 0.07 -2.32 -27.53
C LYS A 309 0.01 -3.02 -26.19
N LEU A 310 1.16 -3.43 -25.68
CA LEU A 310 1.25 -4.08 -24.36
C LEU A 310 0.98 -3.07 -23.25
N ALA A 311 1.52 -1.84 -23.35
CA ALA A 311 1.25 -0.76 -22.40
C ALA A 311 -0.25 -0.42 -22.35
N LYS A 312 -0.92 -0.32 -23.49
CA LYS A 312 -2.37 -0.13 -23.57
C LYS A 312 -3.11 -1.24 -22.81
N LYS A 313 -2.73 -2.51 -23.06
CA LYS A 313 -3.36 -3.66 -22.40
C LYS A 313 -3.17 -3.64 -20.87
N VAL A 314 -1.96 -3.31 -20.40
CA VAL A 314 -1.67 -3.16 -18.96
C VAL A 314 -2.56 -2.08 -18.33
N ARG A 315 -2.69 -0.92 -18.98
CA ARG A 315 -3.53 0.19 -18.49
C ARG A 315 -5.01 -0.18 -18.44
N GLU A 316 -5.54 -0.87 -19.48
CA GLU A 316 -6.92 -1.36 -19.51
C GLU A 316 -7.20 -2.34 -18.36
N LEU A 317 -6.31 -3.31 -18.14
CA LEU A 317 -6.44 -4.28 -17.04
C LEU A 317 -6.29 -3.62 -15.66
N THR A 318 -5.44 -2.57 -15.54
CA THR A 318 -5.32 -1.79 -14.31
C THR A 318 -6.64 -1.08 -13.99
N ALA A 319 -7.26 -0.42 -14.97
CA ALA A 319 -8.55 0.25 -14.79
C ALA A 319 -9.67 -0.75 -14.44
N GLN A 320 -9.69 -1.90 -15.12
CA GLN A 320 -10.63 -2.99 -14.86
C GLN A 320 -10.47 -3.53 -13.44
N ALA A 321 -9.25 -3.85 -13.00
CA ALA A 321 -8.96 -4.35 -11.66
C ALA A 321 -9.31 -3.32 -10.58
N PHE A 322 -8.99 -2.04 -10.78
CA PHE A 322 -9.34 -0.96 -9.87
C PHE A 322 -10.85 -0.86 -9.65
N ARG A 323 -11.62 -0.87 -10.75
CA ARG A 323 -13.09 -0.85 -10.70
C ARG A 323 -13.67 -2.10 -10.05
N LEU A 324 -13.16 -3.26 -10.41
CA LEU A 324 -13.64 -4.56 -9.94
C LEU A 324 -13.53 -4.73 -8.42
N HIS A 325 -12.44 -4.23 -7.83
CA HIS A 325 -12.22 -4.25 -6.38
C HIS A 325 -12.89 -3.07 -5.65
N GLY A 326 -13.64 -2.21 -6.32
CA GLY A 326 -14.28 -1.06 -5.69
C GLY A 326 -13.28 -0.06 -5.08
N LEU A 327 -12.07 0.04 -5.64
CA LEU A 327 -11.00 0.84 -5.05
C LEU A 327 -11.25 2.33 -5.19
N ARG A 328 -10.67 3.10 -4.28
CA ARG A 328 -10.58 4.56 -4.30
C ARG A 328 -9.22 5.02 -3.75
N GLY A 329 -8.83 6.26 -4.03
CA GLY A 329 -7.50 6.76 -3.71
C GLY A 329 -6.49 6.34 -4.78
N VAL A 330 -5.32 5.89 -4.36
CA VAL A 330 -4.25 5.44 -5.25
C VAL A 330 -3.98 3.95 -5.03
N CYS A 331 -3.70 3.22 -6.11
CA CYS A 331 -3.14 1.88 -6.04
C CYS A 331 -2.07 1.68 -7.11
N ARG A 332 -1.29 0.61 -7.00
CA ARG A 332 -0.39 0.12 -8.04
C ARG A 332 -0.72 -1.34 -8.31
N VAL A 333 -0.97 -1.64 -9.58
CA VAL A 333 -1.20 -3.00 -10.04
C VAL A 333 0.07 -3.51 -10.69
N ASP A 334 0.56 -4.64 -10.23
CA ASP A 334 1.78 -5.27 -10.69
C ASP A 334 1.44 -6.48 -11.56
N PHE A 335 2.06 -6.55 -12.74
CA PHE A 335 1.83 -7.57 -13.75
C PHE A 335 3.10 -8.37 -14.03
N LEU A 336 2.93 -9.63 -14.37
CA LEU A 336 3.98 -10.49 -14.89
C LEU A 336 3.70 -10.82 -16.37
N PHE A 337 4.69 -10.59 -17.22
CA PHE A 337 4.63 -10.97 -18.63
C PHE A 337 5.52 -12.18 -18.86
N ASP A 338 4.94 -13.24 -19.42
CA ASP A 338 5.64 -14.43 -19.88
C ASP A 338 6.12 -14.20 -21.32
N PRO A 339 7.41 -13.99 -21.56
CA PRO A 339 7.93 -13.71 -22.90
C PRO A 339 7.84 -14.92 -23.82
N LYS A 340 7.88 -16.14 -23.26
CA LYS A 340 7.80 -17.39 -24.03
C LYS A 340 6.39 -17.65 -24.55
N ARG A 341 5.38 -17.41 -23.71
CA ARG A 341 3.96 -17.59 -24.07
C ARG A 341 3.32 -16.34 -24.61
N LYS A 342 4.00 -15.19 -24.55
CA LYS A 342 3.48 -13.85 -24.87
C LYS A 342 2.17 -13.53 -24.12
N LYS A 343 2.09 -13.91 -22.84
CA LYS A 343 0.92 -13.73 -21.98
C LYS A 343 1.21 -12.79 -20.84
N LEU A 344 0.25 -11.92 -20.54
CA LEU A 344 0.28 -10.99 -19.44
C LEU A 344 -0.64 -11.51 -18.33
N TYR A 345 -0.18 -11.46 -17.06
CA TYR A 345 -0.93 -11.89 -15.88
C TYR A 345 -0.89 -10.79 -14.83
N LEU A 346 -2.03 -10.48 -14.22
CA LEU A 346 -2.05 -9.69 -13.00
C LEU A 346 -1.42 -10.53 -11.87
N ASN A 347 -0.46 -9.95 -11.16
CA ASN A 347 0.24 -10.59 -10.05
C ASN A 347 -0.38 -10.20 -8.71
N GLU A 348 -0.42 -8.89 -8.42
CA GLU A 348 -0.95 -8.36 -7.17
C GLU A 348 -1.42 -6.90 -7.32
N ILE A 349 -2.24 -6.44 -6.37
CA ILE A 349 -2.72 -5.07 -6.25
C ILE A 349 -2.19 -4.50 -4.93
N ASN A 350 -1.37 -3.45 -5.02
CA ASN A 350 -0.85 -2.72 -3.87
C ASN A 350 -1.74 -1.51 -3.61
N THR A 351 -2.54 -1.55 -2.56
CA THR A 351 -3.53 -0.52 -2.24
C THR A 351 -2.94 0.70 -1.54
N ILE A 352 -1.79 0.53 -0.88
CA ILE A 352 -0.96 1.60 -0.32
C ILE A 352 0.47 1.39 -0.83
N PRO A 353 0.74 1.69 -2.11
CA PRO A 353 2.05 1.40 -2.71
C PRO A 353 3.15 2.27 -2.09
N GLY A 354 4.38 1.79 -2.10
CA GLY A 354 5.54 2.52 -1.58
C GLY A 354 5.60 3.95 -2.13
N SER A 355 5.82 4.94 -1.26
CA SER A 355 5.69 6.38 -1.56
C SER A 355 4.36 6.75 -2.24
N LEU A 356 3.28 6.01 -1.98
CA LEU A 356 1.97 6.13 -2.65
C LEU A 356 2.07 6.11 -4.19
N ALA A 357 3.09 5.45 -4.75
CA ALA A 357 3.38 5.45 -6.18
C ALA A 357 3.44 6.87 -6.81
N PHE A 358 3.77 7.88 -6.00
CA PHE A 358 3.75 9.29 -6.37
C PHE A 358 4.63 9.58 -7.60
N TYR A 359 5.72 8.84 -7.79
CA TYR A 359 6.61 8.97 -8.94
C TYR A 359 5.92 8.79 -10.31
N PHE A 360 4.81 8.06 -10.40
CA PHE A 360 4.00 7.99 -11.63
C PHE A 360 3.32 9.31 -11.91
N TRP A 361 2.82 9.96 -10.85
CA TRP A 361 2.01 11.18 -10.94
C TRP A 361 2.87 12.42 -11.14
N THR A 362 4.07 12.45 -10.56
CA THR A 362 5.07 13.51 -10.82
C THR A 362 5.42 13.55 -12.31
N ARG A 363 5.59 12.39 -12.95
CA ARG A 363 5.82 12.33 -14.41
C ARG A 363 4.62 12.83 -15.22
N ALA A 364 3.42 12.65 -14.71
CA ALA A 364 2.20 13.21 -15.30
C ALA A 364 2.01 14.72 -15.01
N GLY A 365 3.01 15.39 -14.40
CA GLY A 365 2.98 16.82 -14.10
C GLY A 365 2.29 17.18 -12.77
N MET A 366 1.95 16.20 -11.93
CA MET A 366 1.29 16.43 -10.64
C MET A 366 2.33 16.59 -9.53
N ASN A 367 2.35 17.72 -8.83
CA ASN A 367 3.19 17.91 -7.65
C ASN A 367 2.57 17.27 -6.40
N THR A 368 3.35 17.18 -5.31
CA THR A 368 2.92 16.51 -4.07
C THR A 368 1.65 17.12 -3.48
N ILE A 369 1.53 18.45 -3.50
CA ILE A 369 0.36 19.15 -2.95
C ILE A 369 -0.89 18.75 -3.73
N ALA A 370 -0.87 18.87 -5.07
CA ALA A 370 -1.98 18.50 -5.93
C ALA A 370 -2.37 17.02 -5.81
N PHE A 371 -1.38 16.14 -5.64
CA PHE A 371 -1.61 14.71 -5.44
C PHE A 371 -2.32 14.42 -4.12
N VAL A 372 -1.83 14.98 -3.01
CA VAL A 372 -2.43 14.81 -1.68
C VAL A 372 -3.82 15.44 -1.62
N ASP A 373 -4.00 16.66 -2.19
CA ASP A 373 -5.30 17.33 -2.28
C ASP A 373 -6.31 16.47 -3.05
N ARG A 374 -5.87 15.79 -4.13
CA ARG A 374 -6.74 14.86 -4.87
C ARG A 374 -7.15 13.66 -4.02
N LEU A 375 -6.23 13.08 -3.24
CA LEU A 375 -6.56 11.99 -2.29
C LEU A 375 -7.57 12.43 -1.23
N ILE A 376 -7.37 13.62 -0.66
CA ILE A 376 -8.29 14.21 0.33
C ILE A 376 -9.67 14.46 -0.30
N LYS A 377 -9.71 15.01 -1.51
CA LYS A 377 -10.96 15.23 -2.24
C LYS A 377 -11.71 13.91 -2.49
N ILE A 378 -11.02 12.88 -2.94
CA ILE A 378 -11.59 11.53 -3.15
C ILE A 378 -12.19 11.00 -1.84
N ALA A 379 -11.44 11.09 -0.72
CA ALA A 379 -11.89 10.65 0.59
C ALA A 379 -13.18 11.37 1.03
N LYS A 380 -13.22 12.70 0.93
CA LYS A 380 -14.38 13.51 1.28
C LYS A 380 -15.59 13.20 0.40
N THR A 381 -15.38 13.06 -0.92
CA THR A 381 -16.45 12.71 -1.86
C THR A 381 -17.04 11.34 -1.55
N ALA A 382 -16.19 10.33 -1.31
CA ALA A 382 -16.65 8.98 -0.97
C ALA A 382 -17.45 8.97 0.34
N ASN A 383 -16.96 9.70 1.37
CA ASN A 383 -17.65 9.80 2.65
C ASN A 383 -18.99 10.53 2.54
N ALA A 384 -19.07 11.61 1.75
CA ALA A 384 -20.31 12.32 1.50
C ALA A 384 -21.36 11.43 0.80
N ARG A 385 -20.96 10.70 -0.26
CA ARG A 385 -21.84 9.75 -0.96
C ARG A 385 -22.33 8.62 -0.04
N LYS A 386 -21.47 8.12 0.87
CA LYS A 386 -21.88 7.12 1.86
C LYS A 386 -22.90 7.68 2.83
N ALA A 387 -22.78 8.93 3.26
CA ALA A 387 -23.72 9.59 4.15
C ALA A 387 -25.12 9.85 3.53
N GLU A 388 -25.24 9.79 2.19
CA GLU A 388 -26.51 9.89 1.49
C GLU A 388 -27.32 8.57 1.50
N LEU A 389 -26.65 7.45 1.83
CA LEU A 389 -27.29 6.12 1.92
C LEU A 389 -28.12 6.01 3.21
N LYS A 390 -29.22 5.29 3.13
CA LYS A 390 -30.05 4.99 4.32
C LYS A 390 -29.45 3.81 5.07
N ASP A 391 -28.82 4.09 6.19
CA ASP A 391 -28.27 3.07 7.09
C ASP A 391 -29.30 2.54 8.12
N GLU A 392 -30.46 3.23 8.25
CA GLU A 392 -31.49 2.87 9.20
C GLU A 392 -32.80 2.48 8.51
N TYR A 393 -33.38 1.39 8.97
CA TYR A 393 -34.73 0.99 8.62
C TYR A 393 -35.59 0.90 9.88
N ILE A 394 -36.62 1.76 9.95
CA ILE A 394 -37.50 1.81 11.12
C ILE A 394 -38.35 0.52 11.16
N THR A 395 -38.11 -0.30 12.17
CA THR A 395 -38.89 -1.51 12.44
C THR A 395 -39.67 -1.43 13.76
N LYS A 396 -40.71 -2.26 13.91
CA LYS A 396 -41.47 -2.40 15.17
C LYS A 396 -41.12 -3.69 15.92
N LEU A 397 -39.97 -4.32 15.59
CA LEU A 397 -39.64 -5.65 16.10
C LEU A 397 -39.35 -5.69 17.60
N LEU A 398 -38.97 -4.53 18.21
CA LEU A 398 -38.69 -4.40 19.63
C LEU A 398 -39.84 -3.73 20.41
N LYS A 399 -41.02 -3.60 19.83
CA LYS A 399 -42.24 -3.09 20.48
C LYS A 399 -43.11 -4.23 20.97
#